data_79727b7bd1a3d8fbf8040e801c36fc69
#
_entry.id   79727b7bd1a3d8fbf8040e801c36fc69
#
_cell.length_a   1.000
_cell.length_b   1.000
_cell.length_c   1.000
_cell.angle_alpha   90.00
_cell.angle_beta   90.00
_cell.angle_gamma   90.00
#
_symmetry.space_group_name_H-M   'P 1'
#
loop_
_entity.id
_entity.type
_entity.pdbx_description
1 polymer ?
#
loop_
_entity_poly.entity_id
_entity_poly.type
_entity_poly.pdbx_seq_one_letter_code
_entity_poly.pdbx_strand_id
1 'polypeptide(L)'
;ECYRDYGSHPANYIMSRLVPIDNARPLLLGNIANLFLDEWIYASEEEPEYLDCMKKVFKRYSVELAACEELLDKEKETAFFKDCQMHFEHIRQTVKDTFLEPGYNLDKSDAVLEPSYICEALGVQGRLDYMQRDMSGFIEMKSGKADEYAMKGKLEPKENNRVQMLLYMAVLEYSMGIDRRKQHPYLLYTRYPLLYPARASWAQVRRII
;
A
#
# COMPACT_ATOMS: atom_id res chain seq x y z
N GLU A 1 5.55 5.71 10.89
CA GLU A 1 4.43 6.11 11.78
C GLU A 1 4.79 7.32 12.66
N CYS A 2 5.95 7.30 13.33
CA CYS A 2 6.34 8.37 14.24
C CYS A 2 6.65 9.70 13.59
N TYR A 3 6.99 9.72 12.31
CA TYR A 3 7.47 10.93 11.66
C TYR A 3 6.42 12.05 11.64
N ARG A 4 5.22 11.76 11.19
CA ARG A 4 4.16 12.77 11.09
C ARG A 4 3.25 12.79 12.31
N ASP A 5 2.76 11.63 12.69
CA ASP A 5 1.67 11.57 13.67
C ASP A 5 2.18 11.71 15.11
N TYR A 6 3.41 11.25 15.35
CA TYR A 6 4.00 11.16 16.70
C TYR A 6 5.40 11.76 16.80
N GLY A 7 5.99 12.21 15.70
CA GLY A 7 7.40 12.62 15.65
C GLY A 7 7.74 13.81 16.53
N SER A 8 6.79 14.71 16.80
CA SER A 8 6.98 15.85 17.68
C SER A 8 6.77 15.49 19.17
N HIS A 9 6.18 14.35 19.50
CA HIS A 9 5.90 13.95 20.85
C HIS A 9 5.93 12.41 21.02
N PRO A 10 7.10 11.84 21.40
CA PRO A 10 7.29 10.40 21.53
C PRO A 10 6.27 9.72 22.46
N ALA A 11 5.78 10.44 23.50
CA ALA A 11 4.76 9.89 24.40
C ALA A 11 3.46 9.53 23.67
N ASN A 12 3.06 10.27 22.62
CA ASN A 12 1.87 9.95 21.85
C ASN A 12 2.03 8.60 21.13
N TYR A 13 3.22 8.30 20.61
CA TYR A 13 3.52 7.00 20.04
C TYR A 13 3.42 5.86 21.06
N ILE A 14 4.01 6.05 22.24
CA ILE A 14 3.93 5.07 23.31
C ILE A 14 2.48 4.85 23.75
N MET A 15 1.74 5.93 23.93
CA MET A 15 0.31 5.85 24.30
C MET A 15 -0.52 5.13 23.25
N SER A 16 -0.28 5.38 21.97
CA SER A 16 -1.00 4.70 20.88
C SER A 16 -0.78 3.18 20.86
N ARG A 17 0.34 2.69 21.43
CA ARG A 17 0.60 1.24 21.55
C ARG A 17 -0.10 0.60 22.75
N LEU A 18 -0.56 1.39 23.68
CA LEU A 18 -1.28 0.92 24.87
C LEU A 18 -2.80 1.00 24.71
N VAL A 19 -3.29 1.78 23.76
CA VAL A 19 -4.71 1.87 23.46
C VAL A 19 -5.11 0.68 22.60
N PRO A 20 -6.19 -0.06 22.93
CA PRO A 20 -6.73 -1.10 22.07
C PRO A 20 -7.01 -0.52 20.67
N ILE A 21 -6.58 -1.23 19.65
CA ILE A 21 -6.91 -0.85 18.26
C ILE A 21 -8.38 -1.15 18.08
N ASP A 22 -9.15 -0.07 18.02
CA ASP A 22 -10.57 -0.17 17.73
C ASP A 22 -10.73 -0.70 16.31
N ASN A 23 -11.55 -1.69 16.13
CA ASN A 23 -11.67 -2.49 14.93
C ASN A 23 -11.78 -1.73 13.65
N ALA A 24 -10.91 -1.92 13.04
CA ALA A 24 -10.49 -1.47 11.93
C ALA A 24 -11.10 -1.94 10.61
N ARG A 25 -12.36 -1.58 10.33
CA ARG A 25 -12.87 -1.63 8.95
C ARG A 25 -11.82 -1.11 7.94
N PRO A 26 -11.11 0.01 8.18
CA PRO A 26 -10.05 0.45 7.31
C PRO A 26 -8.86 -0.52 7.22
N LEU A 27 -8.48 -1.16 8.33
CA LEU A 27 -7.41 -2.15 8.34
C LEU A 27 -7.82 -3.42 7.60
N LEU A 28 -9.03 -3.91 7.85
CA LEU A 28 -9.59 -5.07 7.17
C LEU A 28 -9.69 -4.83 5.66
N LEU A 29 -10.19 -3.65 5.25
CA LEU A 29 -10.26 -3.27 3.85
C LEU A 29 -8.88 -3.19 3.19
N GLY A 30 -7.87 -2.71 3.92
CA GLY A 30 -6.48 -2.70 3.47
C GLY A 30 -5.94 -4.11 3.24
N ASN A 31 -6.16 -5.02 4.19
CA ASN A 31 -5.75 -6.43 4.07
C ASN A 31 -6.45 -7.14 2.90
N ILE A 32 -7.73 -6.85 2.68
CA ILE A 32 -8.49 -7.40 1.56
C ILE A 32 -7.96 -6.86 0.22
N ALA A 33 -7.66 -5.57 0.15
CA ALA A 33 -7.07 -4.98 -1.04
C ALA A 33 -5.69 -5.56 -1.37
N ASN A 34 -4.86 -5.85 -0.35
CA ASN A 34 -3.59 -6.57 -0.54
C ASN A 34 -3.83 -7.97 -1.13
N LEU A 35 -4.79 -8.72 -0.62
CA LEU A 35 -5.14 -10.03 -1.17
C LEU A 35 -5.56 -9.91 -2.65
N PHE A 36 -6.34 -8.90 -3.02
CA PHE A 36 -6.72 -8.67 -4.41
C PHE A 36 -5.51 -8.36 -5.29
N LEU A 37 -4.57 -7.56 -4.80
CA LEU A 37 -3.31 -7.29 -5.53
C LEU A 37 -2.53 -8.59 -5.76
N ASP A 38 -2.37 -9.41 -4.71
CA ASP A 38 -1.70 -10.71 -4.79
C ASP A 38 -2.33 -11.60 -5.87
N GLU A 39 -3.66 -11.71 -5.88
CA GLU A 39 -4.38 -12.51 -6.85
C GLU A 39 -4.17 -12.02 -8.29
N TRP A 40 -4.18 -10.70 -8.51
CA TRP A 40 -3.94 -10.12 -9.84
C TRP A 40 -2.50 -10.29 -10.31
N ILE A 41 -1.53 -10.18 -9.41
CA ILE A 41 -0.11 -10.35 -9.74
C ILE A 41 0.22 -11.82 -10.05
N TYR A 42 -0.30 -12.76 -9.23
CA TYR A 42 -0.03 -14.18 -9.43
C TYR A 42 -0.90 -14.86 -10.50
N ALA A 43 -1.88 -14.16 -11.03
CA ALA A 43 -2.70 -14.68 -12.11
C ALA A 43 -1.86 -14.97 -13.37
N SER A 44 -1.88 -16.23 -13.84
CA SER A 44 -1.15 -16.66 -15.04
C SER A 44 -1.99 -16.47 -16.31
N GLU A 45 -2.89 -17.41 -16.59
CA GLU A 45 -3.68 -17.41 -17.83
C GLU A 45 -5.11 -16.90 -17.61
N GLU A 46 -5.70 -17.21 -16.45
CA GLU A 46 -7.07 -16.81 -16.12
C GLU A 46 -7.07 -15.57 -15.23
N GLU A 47 -7.91 -14.60 -15.60
CA GLU A 47 -8.09 -13.39 -14.79
C GLU A 47 -8.85 -13.72 -13.52
N PRO A 48 -8.46 -13.16 -12.36
CA PRO A 48 -9.17 -13.34 -11.12
C PRO A 48 -10.60 -12.80 -11.21
N GLU A 49 -11.57 -13.60 -10.79
CA GLU A 49 -12.94 -13.13 -10.64
C GLU A 49 -13.19 -12.59 -9.23
N TYR A 50 -13.97 -11.53 -9.12
CA TYR A 50 -14.27 -10.89 -7.84
C TYR A 50 -14.86 -11.88 -6.82
N LEU A 51 -15.81 -12.70 -7.24
CA LEU A 51 -16.48 -13.66 -6.34
C LEU A 51 -15.52 -14.72 -5.81
N ASP A 52 -14.58 -15.17 -6.61
CA ASP A 52 -13.60 -16.18 -6.18
C ASP A 52 -12.57 -15.57 -5.23
N CYS A 53 -12.14 -14.34 -5.49
CA CYS A 53 -11.32 -13.58 -4.55
C CYS A 53 -12.06 -13.36 -3.21
N MET A 54 -13.34 -13.03 -3.25
CA MET A 54 -14.15 -12.88 -2.03
C MET A 54 -14.31 -14.18 -1.25
N LYS A 55 -14.42 -15.35 -1.90
CA LYS A 55 -14.39 -16.64 -1.20
C LYS A 55 -13.08 -16.83 -0.43
N LYS A 56 -11.95 -16.44 -1.01
CA LYS A 56 -10.64 -16.44 -0.33
C LYS A 56 -10.60 -15.46 0.83
N VAL A 57 -11.17 -14.25 0.67
CA VAL A 57 -11.33 -13.26 1.74
C VAL A 57 -12.11 -13.85 2.91
N PHE A 58 -13.28 -14.43 2.69
CA PHE A 58 -14.08 -15.03 3.74
C PHE A 58 -13.36 -16.17 4.45
N LYS A 59 -12.54 -16.94 3.73
CA LYS A 59 -11.74 -18.00 4.34
C LYS A 59 -10.58 -17.45 5.19
N ARG A 60 -9.88 -16.43 4.68
CA ARG A 60 -8.66 -15.91 5.31
C ARG A 60 -8.95 -14.97 6.48
N TYR A 61 -10.00 -14.15 6.36
CA TYR A 61 -10.34 -13.09 7.32
C TYR A 61 -11.69 -13.34 8.02
N SER A 62 -12.07 -14.60 8.19
CA SER A 62 -13.36 -14.97 8.81
C SER A 62 -13.53 -14.42 10.22
N VAL A 63 -12.47 -14.42 11.01
CA VAL A 63 -12.49 -13.92 12.41
C VAL A 63 -12.57 -12.40 12.43
N GLU A 64 -11.77 -11.73 11.61
CA GLU A 64 -11.75 -10.27 11.53
C GLU A 64 -13.07 -9.71 10.99
N LEU A 65 -13.66 -10.39 10.00
CA LEU A 65 -14.99 -10.05 9.48
C LEU A 65 -16.06 -10.20 10.56
N ALA A 66 -16.05 -11.31 11.30
CA ALA A 66 -17.00 -11.55 12.38
C ALA A 66 -16.82 -10.61 13.58
N ALA A 67 -15.59 -10.17 13.84
CA ALA A 67 -15.26 -9.26 14.94
C ALA A 67 -15.46 -7.76 14.58
N CYS A 68 -15.74 -7.45 13.33
CA CYS A 68 -15.93 -6.08 12.89
C CYS A 68 -17.35 -5.60 13.23
N GLU A 69 -17.50 -4.86 14.31
CA GLU A 69 -18.81 -4.37 14.79
C GLU A 69 -19.57 -3.55 13.76
N GLU A 70 -18.87 -2.81 12.92
CA GLU A 70 -19.51 -2.03 11.85
C GLU A 70 -20.28 -2.90 10.85
N LEU A 71 -19.88 -4.16 10.65
CA LEU A 71 -20.53 -5.10 9.74
C LEU A 71 -21.81 -5.71 10.32
N LEU A 72 -22.13 -5.48 11.59
CA LEU A 72 -23.42 -5.85 12.17
C LEU A 72 -24.57 -4.96 11.68
N ASP A 73 -24.26 -3.77 11.19
CA ASP A 73 -25.22 -2.86 10.56
C ASP A 73 -25.32 -3.17 9.06
N LYS A 74 -26.51 -3.51 8.57
CA LYS A 74 -26.74 -3.91 7.17
C LYS A 74 -26.37 -2.83 6.13
N GLU A 75 -26.52 -1.56 6.46
CA GLU A 75 -26.17 -0.48 5.54
C GLU A 75 -24.64 -0.36 5.44
N LYS A 76 -23.96 -0.43 6.57
CA LYS A 76 -22.49 -0.40 6.65
C LYS A 76 -21.87 -1.66 6.03
N GLU A 77 -22.47 -2.82 6.25
CA GLU A 77 -22.08 -4.07 5.61
C GLU A 77 -22.16 -3.95 4.08
N THR A 78 -23.30 -3.47 3.57
CA THR A 78 -23.49 -3.27 2.13
C THR A 78 -22.47 -2.26 1.57
N ALA A 79 -22.19 -1.17 2.28
CA ALA A 79 -21.19 -0.19 1.90
C ALA A 79 -19.76 -0.79 1.90
N PHE A 80 -19.47 -1.66 2.87
CA PHE A 80 -18.17 -2.34 2.95
C PHE A 80 -17.93 -3.25 1.73
N PHE A 81 -18.89 -4.07 1.34
CA PHE A 81 -18.74 -4.94 0.17
C PHE A 81 -18.69 -4.15 -1.15
N LYS A 82 -19.38 -3.01 -1.25
CA LYS A 82 -19.19 -2.07 -2.37
C LYS A 82 -17.77 -1.50 -2.41
N ASP A 83 -17.21 -1.13 -1.26
CA ASP A 83 -15.83 -0.68 -1.17
C ASP A 83 -14.87 -1.81 -1.59
N CYS A 84 -15.09 -3.06 -1.18
CA CYS A 84 -14.29 -4.21 -1.62
C CYS A 84 -14.32 -4.37 -3.15
N GLN A 85 -15.52 -4.31 -3.75
CA GLN A 85 -15.66 -4.40 -5.21
C GLN A 85 -14.95 -3.25 -5.93
N MET A 86 -15.08 -2.04 -5.42
CA MET A 86 -14.37 -0.87 -5.96
C MET A 86 -12.86 -1.06 -5.92
N HIS A 87 -12.29 -1.53 -4.80
CA HIS A 87 -10.85 -1.79 -4.68
C HIS A 87 -10.40 -2.88 -5.67
N PHE A 88 -11.18 -3.95 -5.81
CA PHE A 88 -10.88 -5.01 -6.77
C PHE A 88 -10.80 -4.47 -8.20
N GLU A 89 -11.79 -3.66 -8.64
CA GLU A 89 -11.84 -3.10 -9.98
C GLU A 89 -10.70 -2.10 -10.24
N HIS A 90 -10.35 -1.28 -9.26
CA HIS A 90 -9.26 -0.33 -9.39
C HIS A 90 -7.88 -1.02 -9.44
N ILE A 91 -7.69 -2.10 -8.67
CA ILE A 91 -6.48 -2.93 -8.75
C ILE A 91 -6.41 -3.62 -10.10
N ARG A 92 -7.51 -4.19 -10.58
CA ARG A 92 -7.62 -4.78 -11.92
C ARG A 92 -7.15 -3.79 -12.98
N GLN A 93 -7.74 -2.61 -13.00
CA GLN A 93 -7.40 -1.56 -13.95
C GLN A 93 -5.91 -1.18 -13.86
N THR A 94 -5.38 -1.03 -12.65
CA THR A 94 -3.98 -0.67 -12.46
C THR A 94 -3.04 -1.74 -13.02
N VAL A 95 -3.27 -3.02 -12.70
CA VAL A 95 -2.39 -4.12 -13.12
C VAL A 95 -2.51 -4.41 -14.62
N LYS A 96 -3.72 -4.29 -15.19
CA LYS A 96 -3.96 -4.59 -16.61
C LYS A 96 -3.55 -3.44 -17.54
N ASP A 97 -3.83 -2.22 -17.13
CA ASP A 97 -3.71 -1.07 -18.02
C ASP A 97 -2.51 -0.20 -17.63
N THR A 98 -2.45 0.27 -16.37
CA THR A 98 -1.44 1.25 -15.95
C THR A 98 -0.02 0.67 -15.94
N PHE A 99 0.17 -0.59 -15.55
CA PHE A 99 1.49 -1.22 -15.59
C PHE A 99 2.10 -1.26 -17.00
N LEU A 100 1.25 -1.32 -18.02
CA LEU A 100 1.65 -1.39 -19.42
C LEU A 100 1.87 0.00 -20.07
N GLU A 101 1.50 1.08 -19.36
CA GLU A 101 1.68 2.43 -19.88
C GLU A 101 3.17 2.81 -19.99
N PRO A 102 3.57 3.54 -21.04
CA PRO A 102 4.94 4.02 -21.18
C PRO A 102 5.38 4.88 -19.97
N GLY A 103 6.49 4.53 -19.38
CA GLY A 103 7.06 5.25 -18.23
C GLY A 103 6.85 4.60 -16.88
N TYR A 104 6.05 3.54 -16.79
CA TYR A 104 6.04 2.64 -15.66
C TYR A 104 6.99 1.46 -15.94
N ASN A 105 7.87 1.18 -14.98
CA ASN A 105 8.80 0.04 -15.06
C ASN A 105 8.28 -1.08 -14.18
N LEU A 106 7.12 -1.61 -14.53
CA LEU A 106 6.42 -2.63 -13.75
C LEU A 106 6.00 -3.79 -14.64
N ASP A 107 6.44 -4.98 -14.28
CA ASP A 107 6.05 -6.23 -14.92
C ASP A 107 5.55 -7.21 -13.87
N LYS A 108 4.28 -7.60 -13.95
CA LYS A 108 3.70 -8.55 -12.98
C LYS A 108 4.38 -9.92 -13.00
N SER A 109 4.96 -10.32 -14.13
CA SER A 109 5.65 -11.61 -14.25
C SER A 109 6.98 -11.66 -13.49
N ASP A 110 7.55 -10.49 -13.21
CA ASP A 110 8.81 -10.33 -12.48
C ASP A 110 8.60 -9.76 -11.07
N ALA A 111 7.44 -9.99 -10.49
CA ALA A 111 7.05 -9.48 -9.19
C ALA A 111 7.52 -10.37 -8.03
N VAL A 112 7.86 -9.70 -6.92
CA VAL A 112 7.99 -10.28 -5.58
C VAL A 112 7.01 -9.56 -4.67
N LEU A 113 6.10 -10.28 -4.05
CA LEU A 113 5.10 -9.72 -3.17
C LEU A 113 5.54 -9.78 -1.70
N GLU A 114 5.18 -8.76 -0.96
CA GLU A 114 5.46 -8.60 0.47
C GLU A 114 6.94 -8.83 0.88
N PRO A 115 7.96 -8.39 0.09
CA PRO A 115 9.35 -8.54 0.52
C PRO A 115 9.60 -7.72 1.77
N SER A 116 10.27 -8.36 2.74
CA SER A 116 10.63 -7.72 4.00
C SER A 116 12.12 -7.38 4.04
N TYR A 117 12.45 -6.20 4.52
CA TYR A 117 13.81 -5.70 4.61
C TYR A 117 14.15 -5.26 6.03
N ILE A 118 15.37 -5.52 6.42
CA ILE A 118 15.97 -5.03 7.66
C ILE A 118 17.19 -4.20 7.30
N CYS A 119 17.24 -2.98 7.77
CA CYS A 119 18.38 -2.08 7.59
C CYS A 119 18.99 -1.76 8.94
N GLU A 120 20.05 -2.47 9.30
CA GLU A 120 20.75 -2.27 10.56
C GLU A 120 21.37 -0.88 10.65
N ALA A 121 21.92 -0.37 9.52
CA ALA A 121 22.54 0.95 9.47
C ALA A 121 21.59 2.09 9.83
N LEU A 122 20.29 1.94 9.53
CA LEU A 122 19.27 2.93 9.86
C LEU A 122 18.41 2.54 11.07
N GLY A 123 18.59 1.33 11.60
CA GLY A 123 17.79 0.81 12.71
C GLY A 123 16.29 0.64 12.35
N VAL A 124 15.98 0.40 11.09
CA VAL A 124 14.59 0.28 10.60
C VAL A 124 14.36 -1.03 9.88
N GLN A 125 13.11 -1.47 9.92
CA GLN A 125 12.62 -2.58 9.13
C GLN A 125 11.35 -2.18 8.42
N GLY A 126 11.06 -2.83 7.27
CA GLY A 126 9.85 -2.56 6.52
C GLY A 126 9.49 -3.71 5.61
N ARG A 127 8.24 -3.72 5.17
CA ARG A 127 7.70 -4.65 4.19
C ARG A 127 7.01 -3.83 3.11
N LEU A 128 7.40 -4.06 1.87
CA LEU A 128 6.76 -3.48 0.69
C LEU A 128 5.60 -4.38 0.26
N ASP A 129 4.60 -3.82 -0.40
CA ASP A 129 3.50 -4.62 -0.94
C ASP A 129 3.90 -5.32 -2.24
N TYR A 130 4.70 -4.65 -3.08
CA TYR A 130 5.16 -5.17 -4.36
C TYR A 130 6.56 -4.67 -4.70
N MET A 131 7.38 -5.52 -5.30
CA MET A 131 8.72 -5.22 -5.76
C MET A 131 9.00 -5.95 -7.07
N GLN A 132 9.67 -5.29 -8.04
CA GLN A 132 10.30 -5.97 -9.17
C GLN A 132 11.49 -6.79 -8.68
N ARG A 133 11.74 -7.95 -9.26
CA ARG A 133 12.83 -8.85 -8.86
C ARG A 133 14.22 -8.19 -8.99
N ASP A 134 14.39 -7.30 -9.95
CA ASP A 134 15.61 -6.50 -10.12
C ASP A 134 15.71 -5.33 -9.12
N MET A 135 14.71 -5.17 -8.25
CA MET A 135 14.58 -4.13 -7.23
C MET A 135 14.54 -2.70 -7.79
N SER A 136 14.30 -2.52 -9.08
CA SER A 136 14.21 -1.20 -9.72
C SER A 136 12.88 -0.50 -9.46
N GLY A 137 11.78 -1.25 -9.52
CA GLY A 137 10.42 -0.75 -9.33
C GLY A 137 9.75 -1.35 -8.10
N PHE A 138 9.06 -0.53 -7.32
CA PHE A 138 8.30 -1.02 -6.16
C PHE A 138 7.08 -0.16 -5.85
N ILE A 139 6.09 -0.81 -5.24
CA ILE A 139 4.81 -0.19 -4.90
C ILE A 139 4.54 -0.36 -3.41
N GLU A 140 4.09 0.72 -2.81
CA GLU A 140 3.39 0.72 -1.53
C GLU A 140 1.92 1.01 -1.78
N MET A 141 1.04 0.16 -1.32
CA MET A 141 -0.39 0.26 -1.55
C MET A 141 -1.11 0.93 -0.37
N LYS A 142 -2.11 1.73 -0.67
CA LYS A 142 -2.96 2.41 0.30
C LYS A 142 -4.43 2.28 -0.07
N SER A 143 -5.24 1.69 0.80
CA SER A 143 -6.69 1.60 0.65
C SER A 143 -7.44 2.88 1.08
N GLY A 144 -6.76 3.79 1.77
CA GLY A 144 -7.32 5.05 2.24
C GLY A 144 -7.40 6.12 1.16
N LYS A 145 -7.89 7.30 1.57
CA LYS A 145 -7.97 8.48 0.69
C LYS A 145 -6.59 9.13 0.52
N ALA A 146 -6.31 9.63 -0.68
CA ALA A 146 -5.25 10.60 -0.94
C ALA A 146 -5.68 11.99 -0.44
N ASP A 147 -4.74 12.94 -0.38
CA ASP A 147 -5.08 14.33 -0.09
C ASP A 147 -5.68 14.98 -1.35
N GLU A 148 -6.77 15.71 -1.17
CA GLU A 148 -7.42 16.44 -2.25
C GLU A 148 -7.02 17.92 -2.14
N TYR A 149 -6.24 18.38 -3.09
CA TYR A 149 -5.90 19.80 -3.18
C TYR A 149 -7.07 20.57 -3.80
N ALA A 150 -7.84 21.23 -2.97
CA ALA A 150 -9.06 21.97 -3.34
C ALA A 150 -8.87 22.97 -4.49
N MET A 151 -7.68 23.52 -4.69
CA MET A 151 -7.40 24.49 -5.75
C MET A 151 -7.15 23.90 -7.14
N LYS A 152 -6.89 22.59 -7.27
CA LYS A 152 -6.50 22.00 -8.56
C LYS A 152 -7.29 20.77 -8.97
N GLY A 153 -8.19 20.25 -8.13
CA GLY A 153 -8.90 18.98 -8.38
C GLY A 153 -7.97 17.78 -8.59
N LYS A 154 -6.69 17.90 -8.14
CA LYS A 154 -5.67 16.86 -8.31
C LYS A 154 -5.46 16.15 -6.98
N LEU A 155 -5.55 14.83 -7.02
CA LEU A 155 -5.21 13.99 -5.88
C LEU A 155 -3.69 13.97 -5.72
N GLU A 156 -3.22 14.14 -4.49
CA GLU A 156 -1.81 14.04 -4.14
C GLU A 156 -1.59 13.04 -2.99
N PRO A 157 -0.46 12.35 -2.96
CA PRO A 157 -0.13 11.47 -1.87
C PRO A 157 -0.05 12.20 -0.54
N LYS A 158 -0.57 11.58 0.52
CA LYS A 158 -0.39 12.08 1.89
C LYS A 158 1.09 12.12 2.24
N GLU A 159 1.48 13.14 3.02
CA GLU A 159 2.88 13.34 3.41
C GLU A 159 3.48 12.14 4.14
N ASN A 160 2.73 11.52 5.07
CA ASN A 160 3.20 10.31 5.76
C ASN A 160 3.45 9.13 4.81
N ASN A 161 2.65 8.97 3.74
CA ASN A 161 2.86 7.92 2.75
C ASN A 161 4.10 8.23 1.89
N ARG A 162 4.33 9.52 1.56
CA ARG A 162 5.56 9.93 0.87
C ARG A 162 6.80 9.66 1.72
N VAL A 163 6.75 10.00 3.02
CA VAL A 163 7.84 9.72 3.96
C VAL A 163 8.15 8.24 4.04
N GLN A 164 7.12 7.38 4.09
CA GLN A 164 7.29 5.93 4.06
C GLN A 164 8.04 5.46 2.81
N MET A 165 7.68 6.00 1.63
CA MET A 165 8.40 5.69 0.38
C MET A 165 9.86 6.12 0.41
N LEU A 166 10.15 7.30 0.97
CA LEU A 166 11.52 7.79 1.11
C LEU A 166 12.35 6.89 2.04
N LEU A 167 11.75 6.38 3.12
CA LEU A 167 12.39 5.42 4.00
C LEU A 167 12.68 4.10 3.29
N TYR A 168 11.75 3.58 2.48
CA TYR A 168 12.02 2.38 1.68
C TYR A 168 13.15 2.58 0.68
N MET A 169 13.19 3.74 0.00
CA MET A 169 14.30 4.08 -0.89
C MET A 169 15.65 4.08 -0.14
N ALA A 170 15.68 4.64 1.06
CA ALA A 170 16.87 4.62 1.91
C ALA A 170 17.23 3.20 2.34
N VAL A 171 16.26 2.40 2.79
CA VAL A 171 16.48 1.00 3.17
C VAL A 171 17.10 0.21 2.02
N LEU A 172 16.56 0.30 0.82
CA LEU A 172 17.09 -0.40 -0.35
C LEU A 172 18.51 0.05 -0.70
N GLU A 173 18.81 1.35 -0.59
CA GLU A 173 20.16 1.85 -0.84
C GLU A 173 21.15 1.39 0.22
N TYR A 174 20.83 1.50 1.51
CA TYR A 174 21.74 1.16 2.60
C TYR A 174 21.88 -0.33 2.85
N SER A 175 20.82 -1.13 2.62
CA SER A 175 20.88 -2.59 2.85
C SER A 175 21.32 -3.38 1.62
N MET A 176 20.92 -2.93 0.43
CA MET A 176 21.08 -3.68 -0.82
C MET A 176 22.03 -3.00 -1.82
N GLY A 177 22.48 -1.78 -1.52
CA GLY A 177 23.36 -1.01 -2.41
C GLY A 177 22.69 -0.51 -3.69
N ILE A 178 21.37 -0.48 -3.73
CA ILE A 178 20.60 -0.01 -4.89
C ILE A 178 20.64 1.51 -4.98
N ASP A 179 21.31 2.05 -5.98
CA ASP A 179 21.34 3.50 -6.20
C ASP A 179 19.92 4.07 -6.34
N ARG A 180 19.55 4.99 -5.46
CA ARG A 180 18.22 5.63 -5.44
C ARG A 180 17.82 6.27 -6.76
N ARG A 181 18.77 6.65 -7.62
CA ARG A 181 18.49 7.20 -8.96
C ARG A 181 17.95 6.16 -9.93
N LYS A 182 18.15 4.87 -9.63
CA LYS A 182 17.66 3.74 -10.40
C LYS A 182 16.37 3.18 -9.83
N GLN A 183 15.92 3.69 -8.68
CA GLN A 183 14.70 3.24 -8.05
C GLN A 183 13.49 3.99 -8.61
N HIS A 184 12.43 3.26 -8.87
CA HIS A 184 11.13 3.76 -9.35
C HIS A 184 10.05 3.44 -8.32
N PRO A 185 9.91 4.28 -7.27
CA PRO A 185 8.89 4.10 -6.24
C PRO A 185 7.52 4.56 -6.72
N TYR A 186 6.49 3.80 -6.39
CA TYR A 186 5.10 4.11 -6.68
C TYR A 186 4.23 3.99 -5.44
N LEU A 187 3.25 4.89 -5.32
CA LEU A 187 2.16 4.80 -4.35
C LEU A 187 0.87 4.43 -5.08
N LEU A 188 0.30 3.29 -4.78
CA LEU A 188 -0.97 2.85 -5.32
C LEU A 188 -2.09 3.17 -4.34
N TYR A 189 -2.97 4.10 -4.71
CA TYR A 189 -4.20 4.35 -3.97
C TYR A 189 -5.35 3.56 -4.60
N THR A 190 -5.72 2.45 -3.98
CA THR A 190 -6.75 1.55 -4.52
C THR A 190 -8.18 2.08 -4.39
N ARG A 191 -8.38 3.14 -3.61
CA ARG A 191 -9.65 3.88 -3.62
C ARG A 191 -9.89 4.64 -4.93
N TYR A 192 -8.83 4.86 -5.68
CA TYR A 192 -8.82 5.44 -7.01
C TYR A 192 -7.95 4.54 -7.89
N PRO A 193 -8.15 4.43 -9.21
CA PRO A 193 -7.21 3.72 -10.07
C PRO A 193 -5.95 4.59 -10.31
N LEU A 194 -5.27 4.94 -9.22
CA LEU A 194 -4.18 5.92 -9.22
C LEU A 194 -2.88 5.30 -8.75
N LEU A 195 -1.98 5.05 -9.69
CA LEU A 195 -0.59 4.69 -9.44
C LEU A 195 0.28 5.94 -9.55
N TYR A 196 0.73 6.45 -8.42
CA TYR A 196 1.45 7.71 -8.33
C TYR A 196 2.96 7.48 -8.27
N PRO A 197 3.76 7.97 -9.25
CA PRO A 197 5.21 7.89 -9.19
C PRO A 197 5.75 8.81 -8.08
N ALA A 198 6.30 8.21 -7.04
CA ALA A 198 6.82 8.93 -5.88
C ALA A 198 8.28 9.33 -6.10
N ARG A 199 8.54 10.21 -7.06
CA ARG A 199 9.89 10.73 -7.32
C ARG A 199 10.39 11.52 -6.12
N ALA A 200 11.59 11.20 -5.66
CA ALA A 200 12.24 11.89 -4.56
C ALA A 200 13.59 12.45 -4.96
N SER A 201 13.89 13.66 -4.47
CA SER A 201 15.24 14.20 -4.59
C SER A 201 16.16 13.58 -3.52
N TRP A 202 17.47 13.58 -3.80
CA TRP A 202 18.49 13.22 -2.81
C TRP A 202 18.31 13.92 -1.46
N ALA A 203 18.05 15.23 -1.52
CA ALA A 203 17.88 16.04 -0.32
C ALA A 203 16.69 15.59 0.55
N GLN A 204 15.59 15.14 -0.08
CA GLN A 204 14.42 14.64 0.63
C GLN A 204 14.71 13.32 1.34
N VAL A 205 15.35 12.36 0.68
CA VAL A 205 15.74 11.09 1.33
C VAL A 205 16.70 11.34 2.48
N ARG A 206 17.74 12.15 2.27
CA ARG A 206 18.72 12.48 3.32
C ARG A 206 18.12 13.21 4.52
N ARG A 207 17.06 13.97 4.33
CA ARG A 207 16.39 14.71 5.43
C ARG A 207 15.60 13.78 6.36
N ILE A 208 15.24 12.59 5.90
CA ILE A 208 14.42 11.63 6.65
C ILE A 208 15.27 10.61 7.41
N ILE A 209 16.48 10.35 6.93
CA ILE A 209 17.50 9.56 7.62
C ILE A 209 18.16 10.40 8.70
#